data_c82aee4ea6f1cf3785e88d99f9de3872
#
_entry.id   c82aee4ea6f1cf3785e88d99f9de3872
#
_cell.length_a   1.000
_cell.length_b   1.000
_cell.length_c   1.000
_cell.angle_alpha   90.00
_cell.angle_beta   90.00
_cell.angle_gamma   90.00
#
_symmetry.space_group_name_H-M   'P 1'
#
loop_
_entity.id
_entity.type
_entity.pdbx_description
1 polymer ?
#
loop_
_entity_poly.entity_id
_entity_poly.type
_entity_poly.pdbx_seq_one_letter_code
_entity_poly.pdbx_strand_id
1 'polypeptide(L)'
;VQTCALPISSPHNFTGRVLYDNLKEGYLHPDAAKALAAAQKELRKRKPGYSLIVYDATRPMSVQQKMWDVVKGTAKNIYVSNPARGGGLHNYGLAVDVSLVDPTGKPLPMGTEVDHLGYAAHINAEDALIQKGVITAQQRANRVLLRTVMKHAGFRTLPTEWWHFNFCSRQVAKQKYKLIK
;
A
#
# COMPACT_ATOMS: atom_id res chain seq x y z
N VAL A 1 7.73 6.15 11.64
CA VAL A 1 7.06 5.10 10.87
C VAL A 1 7.59 3.77 11.34
N GLN A 2 6.70 2.88 11.73
CA GLN A 2 7.07 1.53 12.15
C GLN A 2 7.16 0.66 10.89
N THR A 3 8.30 0.00 10.67
CA THR A 3 8.41 -1.05 9.65
C THR A 3 8.08 -2.38 10.32
N CYS A 4 7.08 -3.08 9.81
CA CYS A 4 6.90 -4.50 10.09
C CYS A 4 7.83 -5.32 9.19
N ALA A 5 8.10 -6.58 9.54
CA ALA A 5 8.60 -7.51 8.53
C ALA A 5 7.64 -7.44 7.34
N LEU A 6 8.14 -6.96 6.18
CA LEU A 6 7.30 -6.75 5.00
C LEU A 6 6.62 -8.08 4.65
N PRO A 7 5.29 -8.14 4.47
CA PRO A 7 4.60 -9.39 4.13
C PRO A 7 5.19 -10.09 2.93
N ILE A 8 5.73 -9.31 1.99
CA ILE A 8 6.44 -9.81 0.79
C ILE A 8 7.78 -10.48 1.10
N SER A 9 8.32 -10.32 2.32
CA SER A 9 9.49 -11.07 2.84
C SER A 9 9.08 -12.37 3.57
N SER A 10 7.80 -12.72 3.55
CA SER A 10 7.24 -13.95 4.09
C SER A 10 6.28 -14.57 3.09
N PRO A 11 5.89 -15.85 3.21
CA PRO A 11 4.86 -16.44 2.35
C PRO A 11 3.43 -15.94 2.64
N HIS A 12 3.24 -15.08 3.66
CA HIS A 12 1.95 -14.49 4.02
C HIS A 12 1.59 -13.29 3.13
N ASN A 13 1.60 -13.48 1.81
CA ASN A 13 1.16 -12.54 0.80
C ASN A 13 0.37 -13.29 -0.28
N PHE A 14 -0.27 -12.56 -1.21
CA PHE A 14 -1.14 -13.16 -2.22
C PHE A 14 -0.43 -14.14 -3.18
N THR A 15 0.91 -14.12 -3.25
CA THR A 15 1.68 -15.05 -4.09
C THR A 15 1.98 -16.38 -3.39
N GLY A 16 1.84 -16.45 -2.06
CA GLY A 16 2.24 -17.60 -1.24
C GLY A 16 3.74 -17.87 -1.23
N ARG A 17 4.57 -16.91 -1.65
CA ARG A 17 6.03 -17.06 -1.80
C ARG A 17 6.77 -15.96 -1.09
N VAL A 18 7.97 -16.25 -0.59
CA VAL A 18 8.94 -15.24 -0.19
C VAL A 18 9.45 -14.55 -1.45
N LEU A 19 9.21 -13.26 -1.57
CA LEU A 19 9.60 -12.46 -2.75
C LEU A 19 10.94 -11.76 -2.56
N TYR A 20 11.33 -11.51 -1.31
CA TYR A 20 12.60 -10.90 -0.93
C TYR A 20 13.34 -11.75 0.09
N ASP A 21 14.53 -12.16 -0.28
CA ASP A 21 15.48 -12.79 0.64
C ASP A 21 16.15 -11.69 1.48
N ASN A 22 16.02 -11.76 2.82
CA ASN A 22 16.71 -10.88 3.78
C ASN A 22 16.35 -9.38 3.77
N LEU A 23 15.29 -8.92 3.11
CA LEU A 23 14.86 -7.53 3.19
C LEU A 23 14.12 -7.29 4.50
N LYS A 24 14.74 -6.49 5.40
CA LYS A 24 14.17 -6.13 6.71
C LYS A 24 13.63 -4.70 6.75
N GLU A 25 13.94 -3.89 5.75
CA GLU A 25 13.63 -2.45 5.70
C GLU A 25 12.93 -2.09 4.39
N GLY A 26 11.97 -1.18 4.47
CA GLY A 26 11.32 -0.59 3.29
C GLY A 26 12.08 0.64 2.81
N TYR A 27 12.44 0.68 1.53
CA TYR A 27 13.09 1.83 0.91
C TYR A 27 12.08 2.62 0.08
N LEU A 28 12.24 3.94 0.04
CA LEU A 28 11.46 4.86 -0.79
C LEU A 28 12.37 5.89 -1.45
N HIS A 29 11.94 6.46 -2.56
CA HIS A 29 12.57 7.67 -3.07
C HIS A 29 12.54 8.77 -1.99
N PRO A 30 13.62 9.59 -1.82
CA PRO A 30 13.69 10.59 -0.75
C PRO A 30 12.48 11.51 -0.65
N ASP A 31 11.88 11.92 -1.78
CA ASP A 31 10.68 12.78 -1.79
C ASP A 31 9.45 12.05 -1.25
N ALA A 32 9.25 10.80 -1.62
CA ALA A 32 8.16 9.97 -1.10
C ALA A 32 8.37 9.65 0.40
N ALA A 33 9.61 9.43 0.83
CA ALA A 33 9.94 9.21 2.23
C ALA A 33 9.65 10.45 3.09
N LYS A 34 10.01 11.66 2.62
CA LYS A 34 9.66 12.93 3.28
C LYS A 34 8.15 13.11 3.39
N ALA A 35 7.40 12.80 2.33
CA ALA A 35 5.95 12.85 2.34
C ALA A 35 5.36 11.84 3.34
N LEU A 36 5.88 10.62 3.41
CA LEU A 36 5.44 9.61 4.38
C LEU A 36 5.69 10.05 5.83
N ALA A 37 6.84 10.68 6.10
CA ALA A 37 7.13 11.29 7.41
C ALA A 37 6.15 12.42 7.75
N ALA A 38 5.73 13.23 6.78
CA ALA A 38 4.70 14.26 6.96
C ALA A 38 3.33 13.65 7.28
N ALA A 39 2.95 12.54 6.59
CA ALA A 39 1.72 11.79 6.90
C ALA A 39 1.74 11.25 8.35
N GLN A 40 2.87 10.69 8.79
CA GLN A 40 3.04 10.23 10.18
C GLN A 40 2.90 11.38 11.18
N LYS A 41 3.48 12.55 10.89
CA LYS A 41 3.35 13.75 11.75
C LYS A 41 1.88 14.21 11.84
N GLU A 42 1.16 14.21 10.72
CA GLU A 42 -0.26 14.56 10.67
C GLU A 42 -1.13 13.53 11.43
N LEU A 43 -0.81 12.23 11.30
CA LEU A 43 -1.49 11.19 12.06
C LEU A 43 -1.36 11.42 13.57
N ARG A 44 -0.15 11.71 14.07
CA ARG A 44 0.10 11.96 15.49
C ARG A 44 -0.64 13.18 16.03
N LYS A 45 -0.85 14.20 15.20
CA LYS A 45 -1.68 15.36 15.59
C LYS A 45 -3.16 14.98 15.76
N ARG A 46 -3.69 14.12 14.89
CA ARG A 46 -5.10 13.69 14.91
C ARG A 46 -5.37 12.60 15.94
N LYS A 47 -4.42 11.70 16.11
CA LYS A 47 -4.48 10.54 16.99
C LYS A 47 -3.13 10.34 17.69
N PRO A 48 -2.90 10.99 18.85
CA PRO A 48 -1.67 10.82 19.61
C PRO A 48 -1.37 9.34 19.92
N GLY A 49 -0.11 8.94 19.75
CA GLY A 49 0.35 7.57 19.97
C GLY A 49 0.17 6.62 18.78
N TYR A 50 -0.66 6.95 17.79
CA TYR A 50 -0.85 6.13 16.59
C TYR A 50 0.33 6.24 15.62
N SER A 51 0.60 5.16 14.88
CA SER A 51 1.66 5.13 13.89
C SER A 51 1.21 4.48 12.57
N LEU A 52 1.85 4.92 11.49
CA LEU A 52 1.79 4.21 10.22
C LEU A 52 2.64 2.94 10.32
N ILE A 53 2.16 1.86 9.73
CA ILE A 53 2.90 0.63 9.51
C ILE A 53 3.05 0.41 8.00
N VAL A 54 4.26 0.13 7.54
CA VAL A 54 4.59 -0.09 6.13
C VAL A 54 4.60 -1.58 5.84
N TYR A 55 3.88 -1.99 4.81
CA TYR A 55 3.79 -3.37 4.32
C TYR A 55 4.56 -3.59 3.03
N ASP A 56 4.61 -2.59 2.13
CA ASP A 56 5.43 -2.60 0.92
C ASP A 56 5.85 -1.18 0.55
N ALA A 57 7.00 -1.06 -0.12
CA ALA A 57 7.57 0.20 -0.53
C ALA A 57 8.22 0.10 -1.92
N THR A 58 9.54 0.24 -2.03
CA THR A 58 10.26 0.03 -3.29
C THR A 58 10.24 -1.44 -3.68
N ARG A 59 9.88 -1.69 -4.93
CA ARG A 59 9.80 -3.04 -5.50
C ARG A 59 10.60 -3.10 -6.80
N PRO A 60 11.70 -3.88 -6.89
CA PRO A 60 12.43 -4.10 -8.13
C PRO A 60 11.55 -4.76 -9.20
N MET A 61 11.86 -4.50 -10.47
CA MET A 61 11.11 -5.07 -11.59
C MET A 61 11.16 -6.61 -11.64
N SER A 62 12.25 -7.21 -11.16
CA SER A 62 12.37 -8.66 -11.02
C SER A 62 11.34 -9.26 -10.07
N VAL A 63 11.05 -8.56 -8.96
CA VAL A 63 10.01 -8.96 -8.01
C VAL A 63 8.61 -8.68 -8.58
N GLN A 64 8.42 -7.55 -9.24
CA GLN A 64 7.18 -7.25 -9.96
C GLN A 64 6.83 -8.33 -10.98
N GLN A 65 7.83 -8.88 -11.68
CA GLN A 65 7.63 -9.98 -12.62
C GLN A 65 7.15 -11.25 -11.92
N LYS A 66 7.76 -11.62 -10.78
CA LYS A 66 7.31 -12.78 -9.98
C LYS A 66 5.85 -12.64 -9.55
N MET A 67 5.44 -11.44 -9.10
CA MET A 67 4.04 -11.15 -8.72
C MET A 67 3.10 -11.24 -9.91
N TRP A 68 3.49 -10.67 -11.06
CA TRP A 68 2.69 -10.71 -12.29
C TRP A 68 2.49 -12.14 -12.79
N ASP A 69 3.52 -12.98 -12.71
CA ASP A 69 3.45 -14.37 -13.16
C ASP A 69 2.42 -15.21 -12.41
N VAL A 70 2.07 -14.82 -11.17
CA VAL A 70 1.01 -15.48 -10.39
C VAL A 70 -0.38 -15.09 -10.88
N VAL A 71 -0.57 -13.85 -11.33
CA VAL A 71 -1.91 -13.31 -11.65
C VAL A 71 -2.19 -13.18 -13.14
N LYS A 72 -1.17 -13.25 -14.00
CA LYS A 72 -1.36 -13.18 -15.46
C LYS A 72 -2.32 -14.27 -15.94
N GLY A 73 -3.26 -13.88 -16.80
CA GLY A 73 -4.29 -14.81 -17.29
C GLY A 73 -5.46 -15.04 -16.33
N THR A 74 -5.48 -14.42 -15.15
CA THR A 74 -6.59 -14.47 -14.19
C THR A 74 -7.30 -13.11 -14.09
N ALA A 75 -8.51 -13.08 -13.53
CA ALA A 75 -9.22 -11.82 -13.23
C ALA A 75 -8.48 -10.94 -12.21
N LYS A 76 -7.52 -11.49 -11.46
CA LYS A 76 -6.70 -10.74 -10.48
C LYS A 76 -5.60 -9.90 -11.11
N ASN A 77 -5.36 -10.01 -12.41
CA ASN A 77 -4.32 -9.26 -13.12
C ASN A 77 -4.52 -7.72 -13.06
N ILE A 78 -5.74 -7.26 -12.79
CA ILE A 78 -6.06 -5.83 -12.63
C ILE A 78 -5.42 -5.19 -11.39
N TYR A 79 -5.07 -5.99 -10.38
CA TYR A 79 -4.46 -5.54 -9.12
C TYR A 79 -2.93 -5.50 -9.17
N VAL A 80 -2.30 -6.10 -10.17
CA VAL A 80 -0.84 -6.16 -10.27
C VAL A 80 -0.38 -5.48 -11.56
N SER A 81 0.45 -4.45 -11.44
CA SER A 81 0.96 -3.72 -12.60
C SER A 81 1.78 -4.63 -13.51
N ASN A 82 1.46 -4.64 -14.82
CA ASN A 82 2.16 -5.45 -15.82
C ASN A 82 3.59 -4.93 -16.04
N PRO A 83 4.63 -5.76 -15.80
CA PRO A 83 6.04 -5.36 -15.97
C PRO A 83 6.37 -4.97 -17.42
N ALA A 84 5.80 -5.65 -18.42
CA ALA A 84 6.01 -5.35 -19.84
C ALA A 84 5.51 -3.94 -20.24
N ARG A 85 4.64 -3.34 -19.41
CA ARG A 85 4.15 -1.95 -19.58
C ARG A 85 4.88 -0.95 -18.67
N GLY A 86 6.05 -1.34 -18.12
CA GLY A 86 6.88 -0.52 -17.24
C GLY A 86 6.45 -0.52 -15.76
N GLY A 87 5.82 -1.59 -15.29
CA GLY A 87 5.49 -1.78 -13.87
C GLY A 87 4.53 -0.74 -13.27
N GLY A 88 4.57 -0.59 -11.97
CA GLY A 88 3.83 0.37 -11.15
C GLY A 88 4.74 1.39 -10.45
N LEU A 89 4.17 2.24 -9.56
CA LEU A 89 4.96 3.26 -8.88
C LEU A 89 5.86 2.72 -7.77
N HIS A 90 5.60 1.54 -7.22
CA HIS A 90 6.55 0.82 -6.36
C HIS A 90 7.89 0.58 -7.06
N ASN A 91 7.87 0.37 -8.39
CA ASN A 91 9.08 0.13 -9.18
C ASN A 91 9.93 1.40 -9.40
N TYR A 92 9.47 2.55 -8.92
CA TYR A 92 10.22 3.82 -8.87
C TYR A 92 10.51 4.27 -7.44
N GLY A 93 10.10 3.50 -6.42
CA GLY A 93 10.13 3.93 -5.02
C GLY A 93 9.16 5.06 -4.70
N LEU A 94 8.07 5.18 -5.47
CA LEU A 94 7.10 6.28 -5.42
C LEU A 94 5.69 5.83 -5.02
N ALA A 95 5.56 4.61 -4.54
CA ALA A 95 4.33 4.10 -3.92
C ALA A 95 4.65 3.38 -2.61
N VAL A 96 3.66 3.31 -1.74
CA VAL A 96 3.76 2.65 -0.46
C VAL A 96 2.42 2.01 -0.10
N ASP A 97 2.49 0.78 0.43
CA ASP A 97 1.36 0.08 1.02
C ASP A 97 1.45 0.20 2.53
N VAL A 98 0.44 0.82 3.15
CA VAL A 98 0.47 1.18 4.55
C VAL A 98 -0.86 0.91 5.25
N SER A 99 -0.79 0.75 6.57
CA SER A 99 -1.94 0.72 7.46
C SER A 99 -1.65 1.53 8.72
N LEU A 100 -2.51 1.39 9.73
CA LEU A 100 -2.43 2.07 11.01
C LEU A 100 -2.22 1.07 12.14
N VAL A 101 -1.40 1.45 13.11
CA VAL A 101 -1.30 0.77 14.40
C VAL A 101 -1.68 1.73 15.53
N ASP A 102 -2.29 1.19 16.58
CA ASP A 102 -2.62 1.91 17.79
C ASP A 102 -1.37 2.15 18.68
N PRO A 103 -1.49 2.85 19.83
CA PRO A 103 -0.37 3.11 20.72
C PRO A 103 0.28 1.84 21.31
N THR A 104 -0.39 0.69 21.27
CA THR A 104 0.16 -0.60 21.72
C THR A 104 0.91 -1.34 20.59
N GLY A 105 0.90 -0.81 19.37
CA GLY A 105 1.48 -1.42 18.17
C GLY A 105 0.54 -2.41 17.47
N LYS A 106 -0.71 -2.54 17.94
CA LYS A 106 -1.69 -3.44 17.33
C LYS A 106 -2.27 -2.81 16.04
N PRO A 107 -2.29 -3.56 14.89
CA PRO A 107 -2.91 -3.09 13.67
C PRO A 107 -4.41 -2.78 13.85
N LEU A 108 -4.86 -1.66 13.30
CA LEU A 108 -6.29 -1.34 13.27
C LEU A 108 -7.02 -2.24 12.27
N PRO A 109 -8.24 -2.71 12.61
CA PRO A 109 -9.04 -3.49 11.69
C PRO A 109 -9.47 -2.64 10.49
N MET A 110 -9.15 -3.09 9.28
CA MET A 110 -9.47 -2.41 8.02
C MET A 110 -10.55 -3.14 7.19
N GLY A 111 -11.05 -4.29 7.66
CA GLY A 111 -12.08 -5.08 7.00
C GLY A 111 -11.53 -6.09 5.98
N THR A 112 -10.31 -5.92 5.52
CA THR A 112 -9.53 -6.91 4.78
C THR A 112 -8.07 -6.78 5.17
N GLU A 113 -7.31 -7.83 4.92
CA GLU A 113 -5.85 -7.77 4.96
C GLU A 113 -5.33 -6.87 3.82
N VAL A 114 -4.09 -6.41 3.95
CA VAL A 114 -3.31 -5.83 2.84
C VAL A 114 -3.13 -6.92 1.78
N ASP A 115 -3.04 -6.55 0.51
CA ASP A 115 -2.98 -7.48 -0.63
C ASP A 115 -4.24 -8.36 -0.84
N HIS A 116 -5.37 -8.00 -0.23
CA HIS A 116 -6.64 -8.62 -0.56
C HIS A 116 -7.10 -8.22 -1.97
N LEU A 117 -6.79 -9.06 -2.96
CA LEU A 117 -7.12 -8.82 -4.38
C LEU A 117 -8.60 -9.12 -4.64
N GLY A 118 -9.49 -8.22 -4.20
CA GLY A 118 -10.93 -8.39 -4.32
C GLY A 118 -11.73 -7.12 -4.00
N TYR A 119 -13.02 -7.16 -4.34
CA TYR A 119 -13.93 -6.01 -4.23
C TYR A 119 -14.05 -5.42 -2.81
N ALA A 120 -13.86 -6.23 -1.77
CA ALA A 120 -13.88 -5.77 -0.38
C ALA A 120 -12.75 -4.79 -0.04
N ALA A 121 -11.70 -4.69 -0.88
CA ALA A 121 -10.61 -3.72 -0.73
C ALA A 121 -10.90 -2.35 -1.36
N HIS A 122 -11.93 -2.25 -2.20
CA HIS A 122 -12.21 -1.04 -2.97
C HIS A 122 -12.73 0.10 -2.10
N ILE A 123 -12.11 1.29 -2.20
CA ILE A 123 -12.50 2.47 -1.41
C ILE A 123 -13.76 3.15 -1.94
N ASN A 124 -14.06 3.01 -3.22
CA ASN A 124 -15.27 3.53 -3.83
C ASN A 124 -16.52 2.64 -3.61
N ALA A 125 -16.34 1.47 -2.99
CA ALA A 125 -17.40 0.54 -2.69
C ALA A 125 -17.78 0.52 -1.18
N GLU A 126 -17.16 1.32 -0.35
CA GLU A 126 -17.25 1.21 1.12
C GLU A 126 -18.68 1.34 1.66
N ASP A 127 -19.52 2.20 1.07
CA ASP A 127 -20.92 2.33 1.49
C ASP A 127 -21.72 1.05 1.20
N ALA A 128 -21.55 0.48 0.01
CA ALA A 128 -22.19 -0.78 -0.36
C ALA A 128 -21.65 -1.97 0.47
N LEU A 129 -20.36 -1.95 0.80
CA LEU A 129 -19.74 -2.97 1.65
C LEU A 129 -20.30 -2.94 3.08
N ILE A 130 -20.55 -1.75 3.64
CA ILE A 130 -21.19 -1.60 4.95
C ILE A 130 -22.63 -2.11 4.90
N GLN A 131 -23.41 -1.70 3.90
CA GLN A 131 -24.81 -2.15 3.73
C GLN A 131 -24.93 -3.68 3.64
N LYS A 132 -23.92 -4.33 3.02
CA LYS A 132 -23.84 -5.79 2.92
C LYS A 132 -23.21 -6.49 4.12
N GLY A 133 -22.79 -5.75 5.15
CA GLY A 133 -22.12 -6.31 6.33
C GLY A 133 -20.72 -6.89 6.05
N VAL A 134 -20.11 -6.55 4.90
CA VAL A 134 -18.75 -7.03 4.54
C VAL A 134 -17.67 -6.29 5.32
N ILE A 135 -17.86 -4.99 5.56
CA ILE A 135 -17.03 -4.20 6.45
C ILE A 135 -17.92 -3.45 7.45
N THR A 136 -17.36 -3.11 8.60
CA THR A 136 -18.04 -2.30 9.61
C THR A 136 -17.84 -0.80 9.38
N ALA A 137 -18.70 0.03 9.98
CA ALA A 137 -18.53 1.48 9.99
C ALA A 137 -17.18 1.89 10.62
N GLN A 138 -16.71 1.17 11.65
CA GLN A 138 -15.41 1.44 12.29
C GLN A 138 -14.25 1.12 11.35
N GLN A 139 -14.31 0.01 10.62
CA GLN A 139 -13.28 -0.34 9.62
C GLN A 139 -13.19 0.70 8.50
N ARG A 140 -14.34 1.17 8.03
CA ARG A 140 -14.38 2.32 7.11
C ARG A 140 -13.77 3.58 7.72
N ALA A 141 -14.09 3.93 8.96
CA ALA A 141 -13.53 5.09 9.65
C ALA A 141 -12.00 5.01 9.75
N ASN A 142 -11.45 3.83 10.01
CA ASN A 142 -10.00 3.59 10.00
C ASN A 142 -9.39 3.82 8.61
N ARG A 143 -10.01 3.30 7.55
CA ARG A 143 -9.58 3.56 6.15
C ARG A 143 -9.65 5.06 5.80
N VAL A 144 -10.71 5.76 6.24
CA VAL A 144 -10.86 7.21 6.05
C VAL A 144 -9.75 7.97 6.75
N LEU A 145 -9.44 7.63 8.00
CA LEU A 145 -8.33 8.25 8.74
C LEU A 145 -7.00 8.08 7.99
N LEU A 146 -6.69 6.85 7.56
CA LEU A 146 -5.48 6.54 6.81
C LEU A 146 -5.38 7.41 5.55
N ARG A 147 -6.38 7.37 4.68
CA ARG A 147 -6.32 8.15 3.42
C ARG A 147 -6.37 9.66 3.63
N THR A 148 -6.94 10.13 4.74
CA THR A 148 -6.93 11.55 5.08
C THR A 148 -5.51 12.03 5.38
N VAL A 149 -4.76 11.33 6.22
CA VAL A 149 -3.39 11.72 6.56
C VAL A 149 -2.43 11.55 5.38
N MET A 150 -2.62 10.50 4.58
CA MET A 150 -1.82 10.27 3.38
C MET A 150 -2.08 11.34 2.30
N LYS A 151 -3.34 11.70 2.05
CA LYS A 151 -3.69 12.79 1.11
C LYS A 151 -3.19 14.15 1.59
N HIS A 152 -3.25 14.44 2.89
CA HIS A 152 -2.68 15.65 3.47
C HIS A 152 -1.18 15.79 3.17
N ALA A 153 -0.46 14.68 3.13
CA ALA A 153 0.97 14.63 2.79
C ALA A 153 1.25 14.57 1.27
N GLY A 154 0.23 14.72 0.41
CA GLY A 154 0.38 14.78 -1.04
C GLY A 154 0.26 13.44 -1.77
N PHE A 155 0.03 12.34 -1.06
CA PHE A 155 -0.22 11.06 -1.70
C PHE A 155 -1.59 10.98 -2.37
N ARG A 156 -1.69 10.10 -3.36
CA ARG A 156 -2.90 9.78 -4.12
C ARG A 156 -3.35 8.37 -3.83
N THR A 157 -4.65 8.18 -3.65
CA THR A 157 -5.27 6.86 -3.44
C THR A 157 -5.41 6.08 -4.73
N LEU A 158 -5.51 4.76 -4.61
CA LEU A 158 -5.93 3.85 -5.67
C LEU A 158 -7.35 3.36 -5.36
N PRO A 159 -8.33 3.47 -6.28
CA PRO A 159 -9.73 3.10 -5.98
C PRO A 159 -9.94 1.65 -5.59
N THR A 160 -9.11 0.73 -6.06
CA THR A 160 -9.22 -0.72 -5.86
C THR A 160 -8.53 -1.25 -4.61
N GLU A 161 -7.74 -0.40 -3.91
CA GLU A 161 -6.87 -0.83 -2.81
C GLU A 161 -6.81 0.24 -1.72
N TRP A 162 -7.37 -0.04 -0.53
CA TRP A 162 -7.42 0.92 0.57
C TRP A 162 -6.06 1.24 1.19
N TRP A 163 -5.08 0.34 1.04
CA TRP A 163 -3.72 0.45 1.59
C TRP A 163 -2.72 1.16 0.69
N HIS A 164 -2.99 1.21 -0.64
CA HIS A 164 -2.04 1.67 -1.66
C HIS A 164 -2.09 3.18 -1.87
N PHE A 165 -0.91 3.81 -1.85
CA PHE A 165 -0.76 5.25 -2.03
C PHE A 165 0.38 5.58 -2.97
N ASN A 166 0.07 6.37 -4.00
CA ASN A 166 1.01 6.85 -4.99
C ASN A 166 1.49 8.27 -4.67
N PHE A 167 2.79 8.52 -4.65
CA PHE A 167 3.36 9.85 -4.44
C PHE A 167 3.09 10.81 -5.60
N CYS A 168 3.10 10.31 -6.84
CA CYS A 168 2.82 11.11 -8.03
C CYS A 168 2.01 10.33 -9.06
N SER A 169 1.76 10.92 -10.25
CA SER A 169 1.17 10.20 -11.37
C SER A 169 2.22 9.32 -12.07
N ARG A 170 1.76 8.26 -12.73
CA ARG A 170 2.64 7.39 -13.55
C ARG A 170 3.37 8.16 -14.66
N GLN A 171 2.74 9.17 -15.23
CA GLN A 171 3.37 10.03 -16.22
C GLN A 171 4.56 10.80 -15.64
N VAL A 172 4.37 11.43 -14.48
CA VAL A 172 5.45 12.14 -13.77
C VAL A 172 6.57 11.17 -13.37
N ALA A 173 6.22 9.97 -12.89
CA ALA A 173 7.22 8.97 -12.52
C ALA A 173 8.12 8.62 -13.72
N LYS A 174 7.54 8.31 -14.86
CA LYS A 174 8.28 7.97 -16.09
C LYS A 174 9.18 9.10 -16.61
N GLN A 175 8.76 10.35 -16.41
CA GLN A 175 9.52 11.51 -16.90
C GLN A 175 10.67 11.91 -15.97
N LYS A 176 10.52 11.76 -14.65
CA LYS A 176 11.43 12.36 -13.66
C LYS A 176 12.25 11.36 -12.85
N TYR A 177 11.86 10.09 -12.84
CA TYR A 177 12.45 9.10 -11.93
C TYR A 177 12.93 7.87 -12.68
N LYS A 178 13.92 7.19 -12.10
CA LYS A 178 14.47 5.96 -12.69
C LYS A 178 13.72 4.73 -12.20
N LEU A 179 13.47 3.81 -13.13
CA LEU A 179 12.93 2.49 -12.82
C LEU A 179 13.97 1.66 -12.08
N ILE A 180 13.56 0.97 -11.02
CA ILE A 180 14.40 0.10 -10.21
C ILE A 180 14.31 -1.32 -10.80
N LYS A 181 15.45 -1.81 -11.28
CA LYS A 181 15.58 -3.13 -11.94
C LYS A 181 15.67 -4.26 -10.94
#